data_5ccd2df942294876ec270a3058662a4c
#
_entry.id   5ccd2df942294876ec270a3058662a4c
#
_cell.length_a   1.000
_cell.length_b   1.000
_cell.length_c   1.000
_cell.angle_alpha   90.00
_cell.angle_beta   90.00
_cell.angle_gamma   90.00
#
_symmetry.space_group_name_H-M   'P 1'
#
loop_
_entity.id
_entity.type
_entity.pdbx_description
1 polymer ?
#
loop_
_entity_poly.entity_id
_entity_poly.type
_entity_poly.pdbx_seq_one_letter_code
_entity_poly.pdbx_strand_id
1 'polypeptide(L)'
;ISERGAQRRRVDELLEQVGLSSPDAARFPHEFSGGQRQRISIARALASNPQFIVCDEPTSALDVSVQAQVLNLLKQLQRDLQLTYLFISHDMAVVRVMAHRIGVLKDGRLVEENEAGKLIESPQQPYTRMLMESTPRFAGGVG
;
A
#
# COMPACT_ATOMS: atom_id res chain seq x y z
N ILE A 1 -26.97 2.72 23.87
CA ILE A 1 -25.53 2.50 23.68
C ILE A 1 -24.87 3.86 23.73
N SER A 2 -23.92 4.06 24.68
CA SER A 2 -23.24 5.35 24.77
C SER A 2 -22.38 5.60 23.52
N GLU A 3 -22.26 6.85 23.13
CA GLU A 3 -21.40 7.28 22.01
C GLU A 3 -19.96 6.76 22.16
N ARG A 4 -19.42 6.78 23.37
CA ARG A 4 -18.09 6.21 23.68
C ARG A 4 -18.01 4.71 23.43
N GLY A 5 -19.09 3.96 23.70
CA GLY A 5 -19.13 2.53 23.41
C GLY A 5 -19.15 2.21 21.92
N ALA A 6 -19.82 3.04 21.13
CA ALA A 6 -19.81 2.91 19.67
C ALA A 6 -18.44 3.23 19.07
N GLN A 7 -17.80 4.28 19.55
CA GLN A 7 -16.45 4.66 19.14
C GLN A 7 -15.42 3.55 19.43
N ARG A 8 -15.50 2.98 20.64
CA ARG A 8 -14.57 1.91 21.02
C ARG A 8 -14.72 0.67 20.14
N ARG A 9 -15.96 0.25 19.88
CA ARG A 9 -16.21 -0.85 18.93
C ARG A 9 -15.65 -0.57 17.55
N ARG A 10 -15.82 0.65 17.04
CA ARG A 10 -15.26 1.04 15.73
C ARG A 10 -13.74 0.97 15.71
N VAL A 11 -13.07 1.38 16.79
CA VAL A 11 -11.61 1.26 16.93
C VAL A 11 -11.20 -0.21 16.92
N ASP A 12 -11.87 -1.05 17.69
CA ASP A 12 -11.56 -2.49 17.75
C ASP A 12 -11.73 -3.15 16.38
N GLU A 13 -12.80 -2.85 15.65
CA GLU A 13 -13.03 -3.33 14.28
C GLU A 13 -11.92 -2.91 13.31
N LEU A 14 -11.50 -1.65 13.39
CA LEU A 14 -10.43 -1.14 12.54
C LEU A 14 -9.09 -1.79 12.83
N LEU A 15 -8.75 -2.00 14.10
CA LEU A 15 -7.52 -2.69 14.50
C LEU A 15 -7.55 -4.14 14.01
N GLU A 16 -8.65 -4.82 14.16
CA GLU A 16 -8.83 -6.19 13.70
C GLU A 16 -8.67 -6.30 12.17
N GLN A 17 -9.25 -5.36 11.42
CA GLN A 17 -9.11 -5.32 9.95
C GLN A 17 -7.66 -5.22 9.48
N VAL A 18 -6.79 -4.58 10.25
CA VAL A 18 -5.38 -4.44 9.92
C VAL A 18 -4.48 -5.46 10.64
N GLY A 19 -5.06 -6.45 11.29
CA GLY A 19 -4.33 -7.53 11.95
C GLY A 19 -3.71 -7.14 13.29
N LEU A 20 -4.23 -6.11 13.93
CA LEU A 20 -3.91 -5.72 15.30
C LEU A 20 -5.02 -6.13 16.27
N SER A 21 -4.81 -5.93 17.55
CA SER A 21 -5.77 -6.34 18.57
C SER A 21 -6.27 -5.17 19.41
N SER A 22 -7.39 -5.36 20.09
CA SER A 22 -7.97 -4.36 21.00
C SER A 22 -6.99 -3.81 22.05
N PRO A 23 -6.12 -4.63 22.69
CA PRO A 23 -5.08 -4.11 23.60
C PRO A 23 -4.12 -3.12 22.96
N ASP A 24 -3.87 -3.20 21.64
CA ASP A 24 -3.00 -2.29 20.94
C ASP A 24 -3.53 -0.84 20.93
N ALA A 25 -4.83 -0.65 21.12
CA ALA A 25 -5.44 0.69 21.19
C ALA A 25 -4.91 1.54 22.35
N ALA A 26 -4.39 0.91 23.41
CA ALA A 26 -3.85 1.59 24.58
C ALA A 26 -2.34 1.84 24.50
N ARG A 27 -1.66 1.37 23.45
CA ARG A 27 -0.21 1.52 23.29
C ARG A 27 0.15 2.88 22.72
N PHE A 28 1.31 3.40 23.13
CA PHE A 28 1.86 4.63 22.57
C PHE A 28 2.56 4.36 21.23
N PRO A 29 2.68 5.37 20.33
CA PRO A 29 3.32 5.19 19.02
C PRO A 29 4.72 4.57 19.06
N HIS A 30 5.54 4.90 20.06
CA HIS A 30 6.90 4.38 20.20
C HIS A 30 6.97 2.91 20.62
N GLU A 31 5.85 2.32 21.07
CA GLU A 31 5.77 0.90 21.45
C GLU A 31 5.50 -0.02 20.24
N PHE A 32 5.23 0.55 19.07
CA PHE A 32 4.96 -0.19 17.85
C PHE A 32 6.20 -0.33 16.96
N SER A 33 6.33 -1.50 16.31
CA SER A 33 7.27 -1.69 15.20
C SER A 33 6.89 -0.82 13.99
N GLY A 34 7.79 -0.68 13.02
CA GLY A 34 7.51 0.04 11.78
C GLY A 34 6.31 -0.51 11.03
N GLY A 35 6.20 -1.85 10.91
CA GLY A 35 5.06 -2.50 10.28
C GLY A 35 3.75 -2.30 11.03
N GLN A 36 3.77 -2.33 12.36
CA GLN A 36 2.59 -2.04 13.17
C GLN A 36 2.15 -0.59 13.05
N ARG A 37 3.08 0.37 13.02
CA ARG A 37 2.78 1.79 12.76
C ARG A 37 2.12 1.98 11.41
N GLN A 38 2.60 1.29 10.39
CA GLN A 38 2.00 1.34 9.06
C GLN A 38 0.58 0.77 9.06
N ARG A 39 0.34 -0.32 9.76
CA ARG A 39 -1.00 -0.88 9.94
C ARG A 39 -1.95 0.10 10.63
N ILE A 40 -1.49 0.83 11.62
CA ILE A 40 -2.27 1.89 12.29
C ILE A 40 -2.58 3.03 11.31
N SER A 41 -1.62 3.47 10.50
CA SER A 41 -1.87 4.46 9.46
C SER A 41 -2.97 4.02 8.49
N ILE A 42 -2.95 2.77 8.09
CA ILE A 42 -3.99 2.19 7.22
C ILE A 42 -5.35 2.18 7.94
N ALA A 43 -5.40 1.75 9.20
CA ALA A 43 -6.62 1.76 9.98
C ALA A 43 -7.21 3.18 10.12
N ARG A 44 -6.37 4.17 10.33
CA ARG A 44 -6.79 5.59 10.38
C ARG A 44 -7.39 6.05 9.06
N ALA A 45 -6.81 5.66 7.93
CA ALA A 45 -7.38 5.97 6.62
C ALA A 45 -8.75 5.30 6.42
N LEU A 46 -8.92 4.08 6.90
CA LEU A 46 -10.18 3.33 6.81
C LEU A 46 -11.29 3.88 7.72
N ALA A 47 -10.95 4.66 8.74
CA ALA A 47 -11.90 5.16 9.73
C ALA A 47 -13.04 6.00 9.12
N SER A 48 -12.78 6.69 8.02
CA SER A 48 -13.76 7.51 7.29
C SER A 48 -14.62 6.72 6.29
N ASN A 49 -14.47 5.40 6.21
CA ASN A 49 -15.10 4.53 5.22
C ASN A 49 -14.88 5.01 3.77
N PRO A 50 -13.63 5.19 3.34
CA PRO A 50 -13.31 5.74 2.04
C PRO A 50 -13.59 4.75 0.91
N GLN A 51 -13.76 5.24 -0.31
CA GLN A 51 -13.73 4.45 -1.54
C GLN A 51 -12.38 4.57 -2.26
N PHE A 52 -11.62 5.61 -1.94
CA PHE A 52 -10.34 5.94 -2.54
C PHE A 52 -9.32 6.30 -1.47
N ILE A 53 -8.13 5.71 -1.56
CA ILE A 53 -7.01 5.97 -0.64
C ILE A 53 -5.75 6.29 -1.44
N VAL A 54 -5.04 7.34 -1.02
CA VAL A 54 -3.69 7.63 -1.50
C VAL A 54 -2.69 6.92 -0.60
N CYS A 55 -1.90 6.03 -1.18
CA CYS A 55 -0.81 5.32 -0.52
C CYS A 55 0.51 5.94 -0.99
N ASP A 56 1.04 6.87 -0.21
CA ASP A 56 2.28 7.58 -0.53
C ASP A 56 3.47 6.88 0.14
N GLU A 57 4.27 6.17 -0.66
CA GLU A 57 5.45 5.42 -0.20
C GLU A 57 5.16 4.51 1.01
N PRO A 58 4.12 3.66 0.98
CA PRO A 58 3.62 3.00 2.19
C PRO A 58 4.57 1.94 2.76
N THR A 59 5.61 1.55 2.04
CA THR A 59 6.55 0.50 2.45
C THR A 59 8.02 0.93 2.42
N SER A 60 8.32 2.19 2.15
CA SER A 60 9.68 2.69 1.90
C SER A 60 10.64 2.55 3.10
N ALA A 61 10.12 2.58 4.34
CA ALA A 61 10.91 2.49 5.57
C ALA A 61 10.87 1.09 6.22
N LEU A 62 10.35 0.08 5.52
CA LEU A 62 10.16 -1.27 6.04
C LEU A 62 11.18 -2.24 5.45
N ASP A 63 11.58 -3.27 6.22
CA ASP A 63 12.35 -4.38 5.67
C ASP A 63 11.50 -5.22 4.70
N VAL A 64 12.15 -6.06 3.89
CA VAL A 64 11.50 -6.81 2.80
C VAL A 64 10.37 -7.71 3.30
N SER A 65 10.56 -8.36 4.44
CA SER A 65 9.56 -9.27 5.02
C SER A 65 8.32 -8.52 5.49
N VAL A 66 8.50 -7.43 6.21
CA VAL A 66 7.41 -6.57 6.70
C VAL A 66 6.72 -5.86 5.55
N GLN A 67 7.47 -5.43 4.55
CA GLN A 67 6.95 -4.85 3.30
C GLN A 67 5.96 -5.78 2.62
N ALA A 68 6.32 -7.06 2.46
CA ALA A 68 5.44 -8.07 1.88
C ALA A 68 4.12 -8.23 2.67
N GLN A 69 4.20 -8.23 3.98
CA GLN A 69 3.01 -8.32 4.85
C GLN A 69 2.08 -7.12 4.67
N VAL A 70 2.62 -5.91 4.61
CA VAL A 70 1.83 -4.68 4.41
C VAL A 70 1.20 -4.65 3.03
N LEU A 71 1.92 -5.04 1.98
CA LEU A 71 1.38 -5.11 0.63
C LEU A 71 0.25 -6.15 0.51
N ASN A 72 0.41 -7.31 1.14
CA ASN A 72 -0.65 -8.32 1.17
C ASN A 72 -1.89 -7.82 1.91
N LEU A 73 -1.71 -7.10 3.02
CA LEU A 73 -2.81 -6.47 3.74
C LEU A 73 -3.55 -5.45 2.85
N LEU A 74 -2.83 -4.58 2.15
CA LEU A 74 -3.43 -3.59 1.24
C LEU A 74 -4.22 -4.26 0.12
N LYS A 75 -3.71 -5.36 -0.45
CA LYS A 75 -4.43 -6.15 -1.45
C LYS A 75 -5.70 -6.78 -0.90
N GLN A 76 -5.62 -7.36 0.30
CA GLN A 76 -6.78 -7.97 0.95
C GLN A 76 -7.87 -6.94 1.22
N LEU A 77 -7.51 -5.78 1.79
CA LEU A 77 -8.45 -4.69 2.05
C LEU A 77 -9.08 -4.16 0.77
N GLN A 78 -8.32 -4.07 -0.32
CA GLN A 78 -8.83 -3.65 -1.62
C GLN A 78 -9.93 -4.59 -2.13
N ARG A 79 -9.72 -5.91 -2.00
CA ARG A 79 -10.73 -6.90 -2.38
C ARG A 79 -11.96 -6.86 -1.47
N ASP A 80 -11.74 -6.85 -0.17
CA ASP A 80 -12.81 -7.00 0.82
C ASP A 80 -13.68 -5.74 0.91
N LEU A 81 -13.07 -4.56 0.76
CA LEU A 81 -13.74 -3.27 0.90
C LEU A 81 -13.98 -2.54 -0.43
N GLN A 82 -13.64 -3.16 -1.56
CA GLN A 82 -13.78 -2.56 -2.90
C GLN A 82 -13.11 -1.19 -3.01
N LEU A 83 -11.87 -1.09 -2.51
CA LEU A 83 -11.10 0.16 -2.49
C LEU A 83 -10.37 0.41 -3.81
N THR A 84 -10.25 1.68 -4.16
CA THR A 84 -9.37 2.17 -5.21
C THR A 84 -8.16 2.84 -4.57
N TYR A 85 -6.95 2.48 -5.02
CA TYR A 85 -5.71 3.11 -4.54
C TYR A 85 -5.07 3.98 -5.61
N LEU A 86 -4.58 5.14 -5.19
CA LEU A 86 -3.47 5.80 -5.87
C LEU A 86 -2.19 5.45 -5.11
N PHE A 87 -1.40 4.56 -5.68
CA PHE A 87 -0.20 4.03 -5.04
C PHE A 87 1.03 4.75 -5.59
N ILE A 88 1.76 5.46 -4.73
CA ILE A 88 2.96 6.22 -5.10
C ILE A 88 4.17 5.48 -4.55
N SER A 89 5.10 5.11 -5.43
CA SER A 89 6.33 4.43 -5.05
C SER A 89 7.43 4.69 -6.09
N HIS A 90 8.67 4.71 -5.63
CA HIS A 90 9.85 4.68 -6.49
C HIS A 90 10.41 3.25 -6.65
N ASP A 91 9.84 2.28 -5.94
CA ASP A 91 10.24 0.87 -6.02
C ASP A 91 9.40 0.13 -7.06
N MET A 92 10.01 -0.17 -8.19
CA MET A 92 9.32 -0.84 -9.30
C MET A 92 8.88 -2.26 -8.96
N ALA A 93 9.57 -2.94 -8.03
CA ALA A 93 9.15 -4.26 -7.58
C ALA A 93 7.80 -4.19 -6.86
N VAL A 94 7.60 -3.17 -6.03
CA VAL A 94 6.33 -2.90 -5.35
C VAL A 94 5.24 -2.52 -6.34
N VAL A 95 5.54 -1.64 -7.27
CA VAL A 95 4.58 -1.20 -8.31
C VAL A 95 4.11 -2.38 -9.15
N ARG A 96 5.00 -3.29 -9.55
CA ARG A 96 4.65 -4.52 -10.29
C ARG A 96 3.65 -5.40 -9.56
N VAL A 97 3.78 -5.49 -8.24
CA VAL A 97 2.90 -6.31 -7.40
C VAL A 97 1.53 -5.67 -7.23
N MET A 98 1.47 -4.34 -7.11
CA MET A 98 0.26 -3.62 -6.69
C MET A 98 -0.55 -3.04 -7.84
N ALA A 99 0.09 -2.62 -8.92
CA ALA A 99 -0.56 -1.78 -9.92
C ALA A 99 -1.35 -2.56 -10.97
N HIS A 100 -2.53 -2.05 -11.32
CA HIS A 100 -3.29 -2.43 -12.52
C HIS A 100 -2.96 -1.50 -13.69
N ARG A 101 -2.74 -0.22 -13.40
CA ARG A 101 -2.26 0.80 -14.34
C ARG A 101 -1.09 1.54 -13.72
N ILE A 102 -0.15 1.97 -14.56
CA ILE A 102 1.06 2.67 -14.13
C ILE A 102 1.16 3.98 -14.88
N GLY A 103 1.34 5.07 -14.11
CA GLY A 103 1.75 6.36 -14.63
C GLY A 103 3.19 6.64 -14.23
N VAL A 104 4.00 7.06 -15.16
CA VAL A 104 5.41 7.42 -14.93
C VAL A 104 5.55 8.93 -14.94
N LEU A 105 6.02 9.47 -13.81
CA LEU A 105 6.27 10.90 -13.64
C LEU A 105 7.77 11.21 -13.77
N LYS A 106 8.07 12.27 -14.48
CA LYS A 106 9.42 12.83 -14.58
C LYS A 106 9.32 14.36 -14.57
N ASP A 107 10.08 15.00 -13.69
CA ASP A 107 10.12 16.46 -13.56
C ASP A 107 8.72 17.10 -13.48
N GLY A 108 7.84 16.49 -12.71
CA GLY A 108 6.49 16.98 -12.49
C GLY A 108 5.51 16.74 -13.64
N ARG A 109 5.89 15.94 -14.64
CA ARG A 109 5.05 15.64 -15.80
C ARG A 109 4.80 14.14 -15.93
N LEU A 110 3.59 13.77 -16.33
CA LEU A 110 3.25 12.41 -16.72
C LEU A 110 3.84 12.13 -18.11
N VAL A 111 4.86 11.28 -18.17
CA VAL A 111 5.59 10.98 -19.43
C VAL A 111 5.07 9.73 -20.13
N GLU A 112 4.49 8.79 -19.38
CA GLU A 112 3.90 7.57 -19.92
C GLU A 112 2.84 7.04 -18.99
N GLU A 113 1.75 6.45 -19.54
CA GLU A 113 0.70 5.80 -18.77
C GLU A 113 0.11 4.65 -19.58
N ASN A 114 -0.05 3.48 -18.95
CA ASN A 114 -0.67 2.33 -19.59
C ASN A 114 -1.09 1.28 -18.54
N GLU A 115 -1.76 0.23 -18.99
CA GLU A 115 -1.93 -0.99 -18.19
C GLU A 115 -0.56 -1.51 -17.74
N ALA A 116 -0.49 -2.02 -16.50
CA ALA A 116 0.78 -2.40 -15.89
C ALA A 116 1.55 -3.41 -16.74
N GLY A 117 0.92 -4.48 -17.22
CA GLY A 117 1.56 -5.48 -18.06
C GLY A 117 2.16 -4.91 -19.33
N LYS A 118 1.41 -4.06 -20.03
CA LYS A 118 1.85 -3.44 -21.28
C LYS A 118 3.01 -2.49 -21.05
N LEU A 119 2.95 -1.66 -20.01
CA LEU A 119 4.00 -0.69 -19.71
C LEU A 119 5.30 -1.39 -19.31
N ILE A 120 5.21 -2.46 -18.53
CA ILE A 120 6.37 -3.23 -18.07
C ILE A 120 7.03 -3.99 -19.23
N GLU A 121 6.23 -4.64 -20.09
CA GLU A 121 6.74 -5.44 -21.21
C GLU A 121 7.28 -4.57 -22.37
N SER A 122 6.59 -3.47 -22.65
CA SER A 122 6.87 -2.61 -23.79
C SER A 122 6.86 -1.12 -23.42
N PRO A 123 7.77 -0.66 -22.58
CA PRO A 123 7.85 0.77 -22.25
C PRO A 123 8.22 1.57 -23.50
N GLN A 124 7.48 2.64 -23.77
CA GLN A 124 7.63 3.44 -25.00
C GLN A 124 8.59 4.62 -24.82
N GLN A 125 8.67 5.19 -23.61
CA GLN A 125 9.51 6.33 -23.33
C GLN A 125 10.90 5.91 -22.83
N PRO A 126 11.97 6.61 -23.24
CA PRO A 126 13.34 6.27 -22.78
C PRO A 126 13.48 6.26 -21.27
N TYR A 127 12.86 7.21 -20.58
CA TYR A 127 12.90 7.28 -19.12
C TYR A 127 12.22 6.08 -18.47
N THR A 128 11.08 5.63 -19.00
CA THR A 128 10.38 4.43 -18.53
C THR A 128 11.23 3.19 -18.71
N ARG A 129 11.88 3.04 -19.85
CA ARG A 129 12.81 1.93 -20.12
C ARG A 129 13.95 1.90 -19.10
N MET A 130 14.54 3.05 -18.82
CA MET A 130 15.60 3.18 -17.81
C MET A 130 15.11 2.72 -16.43
N LEU A 131 13.92 3.15 -16.00
CA LEU A 131 13.34 2.71 -14.72
C LEU A 131 13.11 1.20 -14.68
N MET A 132 12.62 0.60 -15.75
CA MET A 132 12.37 -0.84 -15.82
C MET A 132 13.67 -1.65 -15.80
N GLU A 133 14.71 -1.18 -16.49
CA GLU A 133 16.01 -1.85 -16.56
C GLU A 133 16.80 -1.76 -15.25
N SER A 134 16.63 -0.69 -14.48
CA SER A 134 17.31 -0.49 -13.20
C SER A 134 16.71 -1.31 -12.06
N THR A 135 15.59 -1.96 -12.29
CA THR A 135 14.91 -2.78 -11.28
C THR A 135 15.42 -4.21 -11.36
N PRO A 136 15.93 -4.81 -10.25
CA PRO A 136 16.26 -6.22 -10.23
C PRO A 136 15.04 -7.06 -10.62
N ARG A 137 15.18 -7.90 -11.64
CA ARG A 137 14.17 -8.92 -11.92
C ARG A 137 14.21 -9.90 -10.76
N PHE A 138 13.14 -10.01 -10.01
CA PHE A 138 13.00 -11.15 -9.11
C PHE A 138 12.96 -12.41 -9.98
N ALA A 139 14.08 -13.13 -10.02
CA ALA A 139 14.15 -14.48 -10.50
C ALA A 139 13.48 -15.36 -9.44
N GLY A 140 12.18 -15.51 -9.54
CA GLY A 140 11.38 -16.31 -8.63
C GLY A 140 9.97 -16.27 -9.11
N GLY A 141 9.66 -17.14 -10.06
CA GLY A 141 8.28 -17.40 -10.44
C GLY A 141 7.53 -17.83 -9.19
N VAL A 142 6.56 -17.04 -8.80
CA VAL A 142 5.49 -17.52 -7.93
C VAL A 142 4.35 -17.84 -8.86
N GLY A 143 4.11 -19.16 -8.98
CA GLY A 143 2.93 -19.68 -9.62
C GLY A 143 1.65 -19.25 -8.90
#